data_f9079944a58a5c35b0ba90327a22623e
#
_entry.id   f9079944a58a5c35b0ba90327a22623e
#
_cell.length_a   1.000
_cell.length_b   1.000
_cell.length_c   1.000
_cell.angle_alpha   90.00
_cell.angle_beta   90.00
_cell.angle_gamma   90.00
#
_symmetry.space_group_name_H-M   'P 1'
#
loop_
_entity.id
_entity.type
_entity.pdbx_description
1 polymer ?
#
loop_
_entity_poly.entity_id
_entity_poly.type
_entity_poly.pdbx_seq_one_letter_code
_entity_poly.pdbx_strand_id
1 'polypeptide(L)'
;MIRRYGAQDIERWAQFSGDRNRVHFDKAFAIKNGLKGIIVQGMLTLLDAKLLLAESLEQTSMLHFYIKKPVPIDTDIEISVKSDGERKSVAVKVGSDPQNIAITAAVMPQKPPDPPVCACPVAVSGQTIQTHLEQLRLCYPHITHQWVMFDTLLFSICFNQRKDDYFKKQAEKIAKHHPLENITTYHVANKIFIHQRLITGGELNYSHLQYLVEDKDIYIDKDSAYNTFTIHVLENDEVIFQSSIDCLTRIYDRSQES
;
A
#
# COMPACT_ATOMS: atom_id res chain seq x y z
N MET A 1 -15.30 -1.63 13.06
CA MET A 1 -14.20 -2.35 13.75
C MET A 1 -13.29 -1.32 14.40
N ILE A 2 -12.90 -1.54 15.67
CA ILE A 2 -11.90 -0.69 16.35
C ILE A 2 -10.56 -1.40 16.34
N ARG A 3 -9.49 -0.67 16.06
CA ARG A 3 -8.10 -1.16 15.99
C ARG A 3 -7.17 -0.14 16.64
N ARG A 4 -6.07 -0.63 17.23
CA ARG A 4 -4.95 0.17 17.71
C ARG A 4 -3.66 -0.53 17.30
N TYR A 5 -2.74 0.21 16.70
CA TYR A 5 -1.43 -0.31 16.29
C TYR A 5 -0.37 0.13 17.30
N GLY A 6 0.37 -0.83 17.82
CA GLY A 6 1.52 -0.58 18.69
C GLY A 6 2.85 -0.81 17.99
N ALA A 7 3.95 -0.63 18.72
CA ALA A 7 5.30 -0.82 18.18
C ALA A 7 5.53 -2.24 17.63
N GLN A 8 4.91 -3.27 18.23
CA GLN A 8 5.02 -4.65 17.76
C GLN A 8 4.34 -4.86 16.39
N ASP A 9 3.22 -4.18 16.13
CA ASP A 9 2.54 -4.27 14.84
C ASP A 9 3.39 -3.65 13.73
N ILE A 10 3.98 -2.47 14.00
CA ILE A 10 4.89 -1.77 13.09
C ILE A 10 6.13 -2.62 12.79
N GLU A 11 6.76 -3.21 13.81
CA GLU A 11 7.93 -4.06 13.62
C GLU A 11 7.60 -5.34 12.87
N ARG A 12 6.47 -6.00 13.18
CA ARG A 12 6.00 -7.20 12.46
C ARG A 12 5.77 -6.91 11.00
N TRP A 13 5.13 -5.77 10.68
CA TRP A 13 4.94 -5.35 9.29
C TRP A 13 6.25 -5.09 8.59
N ALA A 14 7.17 -4.39 9.23
CA ALA A 14 8.48 -4.08 8.66
C ALA A 14 9.33 -5.33 8.40
N GLN A 15 9.28 -6.33 9.28
CA GLN A 15 9.95 -7.61 9.10
C GLN A 15 9.39 -8.37 7.89
N PHE A 16 8.07 -8.34 7.72
CA PHE A 16 7.40 -9.00 6.60
C PHE A 16 7.58 -8.23 5.29
N SER A 17 7.26 -6.94 5.27
CA SER A 17 7.19 -6.13 4.04
C SER A 17 8.52 -5.50 3.63
N GLY A 18 9.48 -5.37 4.55
CA GLY A 18 10.71 -4.60 4.36
C GLY A 18 10.52 -3.09 4.50
N ASP A 19 9.33 -2.57 4.81
CA ASP A 19 9.07 -1.14 4.99
C ASP A 19 9.63 -0.65 6.32
N ARG A 20 10.90 -0.20 6.28
CA ARG A 20 11.64 0.37 7.42
C ARG A 20 11.86 1.87 7.29
N ASN A 21 10.92 2.58 6.66
CA ASN A 21 10.98 4.04 6.61
C ASN A 21 11.07 4.61 8.04
N ARG A 22 12.06 5.49 8.26
CA ARG A 22 12.42 6.03 9.60
C ARG A 22 11.27 6.71 10.33
N VAL A 23 10.29 7.27 9.63
CA VAL A 23 9.10 7.90 10.25
C VAL A 23 8.26 6.93 11.11
N HIS A 24 8.44 5.62 10.91
CA HIS A 24 7.75 4.58 11.66
C HIS A 24 8.52 4.11 12.91
N PHE A 25 9.80 4.51 13.06
CA PHE A 25 10.68 4.01 14.12
C PHE A 25 11.40 5.10 14.91
N ASP A 26 11.64 6.24 14.29
CA ASP A 26 12.43 7.35 14.85
C ASP A 26 11.52 8.57 15.07
N LYS A 27 11.16 8.81 16.35
CA LYS A 27 10.27 9.93 16.72
C LYS A 27 10.88 11.28 16.38
N ALA A 28 12.19 11.44 16.57
CA ALA A 28 12.87 12.72 16.28
C ALA A 28 12.88 12.99 14.77
N PHE A 29 13.14 11.95 13.98
CA PHE A 29 13.05 12.03 12.52
C PHE A 29 11.61 12.33 12.04
N ALA A 30 10.60 11.66 12.61
CA ALA A 30 9.20 11.92 12.27
C ALA A 30 8.81 13.39 12.55
N ILE A 31 9.19 13.93 13.71
CA ILE A 31 8.95 15.34 14.08
C ILE A 31 9.70 16.29 13.13
N LYS A 32 10.96 15.99 12.80
CA LYS A 32 11.74 16.76 11.82
C LYS A 32 11.04 16.81 10.45
N ASN A 33 10.32 15.76 10.09
CA ASN A 33 9.54 15.66 8.85
C ASN A 33 8.08 16.13 8.97
N GLY A 34 7.76 16.99 9.96
CA GLY A 34 6.46 17.64 10.10
C GLY A 34 5.35 16.77 10.68
N LEU A 35 5.68 15.59 11.19
CA LEU A 35 4.75 14.71 11.86
C LEU A 35 4.68 15.01 13.37
N LYS A 36 3.58 14.67 14.03
CA LYS A 36 3.45 14.85 15.48
C LYS A 36 4.18 13.78 16.31
N GLY A 37 4.67 12.74 15.66
CA GLY A 37 5.37 11.59 16.26
C GLY A 37 5.42 10.42 15.30
N ILE A 38 5.70 9.23 15.82
CA ILE A 38 5.72 7.98 15.06
C ILE A 38 4.33 7.72 14.46
N ILE A 39 4.32 7.31 13.20
CA ILE A 39 3.11 6.94 12.46
C ILE A 39 3.16 5.47 12.02
N VAL A 40 1.98 4.88 11.84
CA VAL A 40 1.81 3.52 11.31
C VAL A 40 2.09 3.51 9.81
N GLN A 41 2.67 2.41 9.30
CA GLN A 41 2.83 2.23 7.84
C GLN A 41 1.47 2.29 7.15
N GLY A 42 1.38 3.05 6.05
CA GLY A 42 0.14 3.22 5.30
C GLY A 42 -0.46 1.89 4.84
N MET A 43 0.37 1.01 4.31
CA MET A 43 -0.08 -0.30 3.81
C MET A 43 -0.53 -1.24 4.94
N LEU A 44 0.04 -1.14 6.15
CA LEU A 44 -0.47 -1.87 7.33
C LEU A 44 -1.86 -1.38 7.73
N THR A 45 -2.09 -0.07 7.73
CA THR A 45 -3.42 0.48 8.03
C THR A 45 -4.45 0.08 6.97
N LEU A 46 -4.04 0.02 5.69
CA LEU A 46 -4.90 -0.44 4.59
C LEU A 46 -5.24 -1.92 4.71
N LEU A 47 -4.38 -2.75 5.30
CA LEU A 47 -4.61 -4.19 5.42
C LEU A 47 -5.91 -4.50 6.18
N ASP A 48 -6.10 -3.90 7.36
CA ASP A 48 -7.33 -4.13 8.15
C ASP A 48 -8.58 -3.56 7.45
N ALA A 49 -8.44 -2.45 6.72
CA ALA A 49 -9.52 -1.89 5.91
C ALA A 49 -9.90 -2.81 4.73
N LYS A 50 -8.89 -3.42 4.08
CA LYS A 50 -9.08 -4.40 3.00
C LYS A 50 -9.75 -5.67 3.50
N LEU A 51 -9.35 -6.17 4.67
CA LEU A 51 -9.96 -7.36 5.29
C LEU A 51 -11.45 -7.14 5.58
N LEU A 52 -11.79 -6.00 6.20
CA LEU A 52 -13.19 -5.68 6.49
C LEU A 52 -14.02 -5.51 5.21
N LEU A 53 -13.44 -4.94 4.16
CA LEU A 53 -14.09 -4.77 2.88
C LEU A 53 -14.28 -6.10 2.15
N ALA A 54 -13.33 -7.03 2.28
CA ALA A 54 -13.32 -8.31 1.59
C ALA A 54 -14.55 -9.18 1.94
N GLU A 55 -15.08 -9.06 3.16
CA GLU A 55 -16.29 -9.76 3.61
C GLU A 55 -17.52 -9.40 2.76
N SER A 56 -17.48 -8.27 2.06
CA SER A 56 -18.62 -7.73 1.32
C SER A 56 -18.44 -7.70 -0.19
N LEU A 57 -17.28 -8.09 -0.73
CA LEU A 57 -17.03 -8.11 -2.17
C LEU A 57 -17.59 -9.40 -2.80
N GLU A 58 -18.34 -9.25 -3.91
CA GLU A 58 -18.99 -10.35 -4.58
C GLU A 58 -18.64 -10.46 -6.08
N GLN A 59 -18.12 -9.38 -6.68
CA GLN A 59 -17.89 -9.31 -8.12
C GLN A 59 -16.60 -8.55 -8.44
N THR A 60 -16.11 -8.72 -9.68
CA THR A 60 -14.96 -7.99 -10.22
C THR A 60 -15.08 -6.50 -9.91
N SER A 61 -14.09 -5.97 -9.24
CA SER A 61 -14.16 -4.62 -8.65
C SER A 61 -12.86 -3.85 -8.78
N MET A 62 -13.00 -2.52 -8.82
CA MET A 62 -11.93 -1.55 -8.62
C MET A 62 -12.10 -0.90 -7.25
N LEU A 63 -11.06 -0.95 -6.45
CA LEU A 63 -10.97 -0.30 -5.14
C LEU A 63 -10.02 0.88 -5.25
N HIS A 64 -10.41 2.01 -4.68
CA HIS A 64 -9.55 3.19 -4.67
C HIS A 64 -9.44 3.75 -3.25
N PHE A 65 -8.32 3.50 -2.60
CA PHE A 65 -7.98 4.01 -1.27
C PHE A 65 -7.20 5.32 -1.38
N TYR A 66 -7.56 6.30 -0.56
CA TYR A 66 -6.84 7.56 -0.38
C TYR A 66 -6.39 7.68 1.06
N ILE A 67 -5.08 7.84 1.28
CA ILE A 67 -4.48 8.11 2.59
C ILE A 67 -4.35 9.62 2.73
N LYS A 68 -5.29 10.23 3.44
CA LYS A 68 -5.38 11.69 3.59
C LYS A 68 -4.53 12.23 4.72
N LYS A 69 -4.34 11.41 5.76
CA LYS A 69 -3.59 11.76 6.97
C LYS A 69 -2.87 10.51 7.49
N PRO A 70 -1.69 10.67 8.12
CA PRO A 70 -1.03 9.59 8.81
C PRO A 70 -1.86 9.12 10.02
N VAL A 71 -1.78 7.83 10.32
CA VAL A 71 -2.33 7.25 11.54
C VAL A 71 -1.22 7.22 12.59
N PRO A 72 -1.37 7.92 13.74
CA PRO A 72 -0.38 7.87 14.81
C PRO A 72 -0.37 6.49 15.49
N ILE A 73 0.81 6.08 15.97
CA ILE A 73 0.94 4.89 16.82
C ILE A 73 0.13 5.07 18.12
N ASP A 74 -0.29 3.96 18.72
CA ASP A 74 -1.00 3.91 20.01
C ASP A 74 -2.30 4.72 20.07
N THR A 75 -2.89 4.97 18.91
CA THR A 75 -4.16 5.70 18.78
C THR A 75 -5.25 4.75 18.30
N ASP A 76 -6.43 4.82 18.91
CA ASP A 76 -7.59 4.06 18.46
C ASP A 76 -8.07 4.59 17.10
N ILE A 77 -8.33 3.67 16.21
CA ILE A 77 -8.97 3.96 14.92
C ILE A 77 -10.28 3.19 14.79
N GLU A 78 -11.25 3.79 14.14
CA GLU A 78 -12.50 3.16 13.75
C GLU A 78 -12.49 2.92 12.24
N ILE A 79 -12.58 1.65 11.83
CA ILE A 79 -12.73 1.26 10.43
C ILE A 79 -14.19 0.88 10.21
N SER A 80 -14.84 1.51 9.22
CA SER A 80 -16.23 1.29 8.87
C SER A 80 -16.40 1.10 7.36
N VAL A 81 -17.30 0.19 6.99
CA VAL A 81 -17.75 -0.02 5.60
C VAL A 81 -19.21 0.41 5.53
N LYS A 82 -19.55 1.17 4.51
CA LYS A 82 -20.93 1.51 4.15
C LYS A 82 -21.23 0.96 2.77
N SER A 83 -22.42 0.37 2.62
CA SER A 83 -22.94 -0.14 1.35
C SER A 83 -24.16 0.68 0.95
N ASP A 84 -24.20 1.08 -0.31
CA ASP A 84 -25.34 1.76 -0.94
C ASP A 84 -25.54 1.11 -2.33
N GLY A 85 -26.37 0.07 -2.37
CA GLY A 85 -26.50 -0.80 -3.52
C GLY A 85 -25.16 -1.47 -3.87
N GLU A 86 -24.75 -1.33 -5.11
CA GLU A 86 -23.44 -1.87 -5.59
C GLU A 86 -22.24 -1.02 -5.17
N ARG A 87 -22.45 0.20 -4.69
CA ARG A 87 -21.39 1.08 -4.24
C ARG A 87 -21.04 0.79 -2.79
N LYS A 88 -19.75 0.63 -2.53
CA LYS A 88 -19.24 0.47 -1.17
C LYS A 88 -18.19 1.52 -0.90
N SER A 89 -18.13 1.96 0.35
CA SER A 89 -17.12 2.93 0.78
C SER A 89 -16.54 2.52 2.12
N VAL A 90 -15.27 2.84 2.33
CA VAL A 90 -14.56 2.62 3.59
C VAL A 90 -14.15 3.97 4.15
N ALA A 91 -14.23 4.09 5.47
CA ALA A 91 -13.64 5.20 6.20
C ALA A 91 -12.83 4.68 7.39
N VAL A 92 -11.62 5.21 7.55
CA VAL A 92 -10.79 5.02 8.75
C VAL A 92 -10.71 6.35 9.47
N LYS A 93 -11.28 6.40 10.67
CA LYS A 93 -11.27 7.56 11.56
C LYS A 93 -10.24 7.39 12.64
N VAL A 94 -9.61 8.47 13.07
CA VAL A 94 -8.56 8.47 14.09
C VAL A 94 -9.04 9.18 15.34
N GLY A 95 -8.98 8.47 16.49
CA GLY A 95 -9.44 8.98 17.76
C GLY A 95 -10.96 9.12 17.84
N SER A 96 -11.45 9.97 18.76
CA SER A 96 -12.87 10.17 19.03
C SER A 96 -13.55 11.21 18.12
N ASP A 97 -12.78 11.99 17.35
CA ASP A 97 -13.34 12.99 16.44
C ASP A 97 -13.87 12.31 15.16
N PRO A 98 -15.19 12.32 14.91
CA PRO A 98 -15.78 11.67 13.73
C PRO A 98 -15.37 12.33 12.40
N GLN A 99 -14.87 13.56 12.42
CA GLN A 99 -14.38 14.27 11.23
C GLN A 99 -12.90 14.01 10.94
N ASN A 100 -12.17 13.38 11.87
CA ASN A 100 -10.77 13.08 11.68
C ASN A 100 -10.58 11.81 10.85
N ILE A 101 -10.91 11.89 9.57
CA ILE A 101 -10.80 10.78 8.61
C ILE A 101 -9.39 10.73 8.05
N ALA A 102 -8.67 9.64 8.33
CA ALA A 102 -7.32 9.40 7.82
C ALA A 102 -7.33 8.71 6.45
N ILE A 103 -8.25 7.75 6.23
CA ILE A 103 -8.33 7.00 4.99
C ILE A 103 -9.78 6.95 4.53
N THR A 104 -9.96 7.07 3.21
CA THR A 104 -11.25 6.78 2.55
C THR A 104 -11.01 5.80 1.42
N ALA A 105 -12.01 4.95 1.12
CA ALA A 105 -12.00 4.17 -0.10
C ALA A 105 -13.37 4.18 -0.77
N ALA A 106 -13.36 3.99 -2.09
CA ALA A 106 -14.53 3.70 -2.89
C ALA A 106 -14.34 2.37 -3.63
N VAL A 107 -15.42 1.63 -3.78
CA VAL A 107 -15.48 0.37 -4.53
C VAL A 107 -16.49 0.55 -5.65
N MET A 108 -16.11 0.16 -6.85
CA MET A 108 -16.96 0.20 -8.04
C MET A 108 -16.80 -1.08 -8.83
N PRO A 109 -17.88 -1.64 -9.41
CA PRO A 109 -17.77 -2.67 -10.43
C PRO A 109 -16.89 -2.17 -11.59
N GLN A 110 -16.01 -3.02 -12.09
CA GLN A 110 -15.07 -2.66 -13.15
C GLN A 110 -14.79 -3.86 -14.04
N LYS A 111 -14.65 -3.62 -15.34
CA LYS A 111 -14.11 -4.62 -16.28
C LYS A 111 -12.60 -4.73 -16.10
N PRO A 112 -11.98 -5.87 -16.45
CA PRO A 112 -10.54 -6.00 -16.47
C PRO A 112 -9.88 -4.86 -17.27
N PRO A 113 -8.80 -4.26 -16.77
CA PRO A 113 -8.01 -3.30 -17.54
C PRO A 113 -7.26 -4.05 -18.66
N ASP A 114 -6.90 -3.32 -19.72
CA ASP A 114 -6.01 -3.86 -20.73
C ASP A 114 -4.63 -4.19 -20.14
N PRO A 115 -3.96 -5.24 -20.62
CA PRO A 115 -2.60 -5.54 -20.23
C PRO A 115 -1.64 -4.37 -20.52
N PRO A 116 -0.65 -4.11 -19.65
CA PRO A 116 0.29 -3.01 -19.87
C PRO A 116 1.21 -3.31 -21.08
N VAL A 117 1.43 -2.30 -21.92
CA VAL A 117 2.25 -2.43 -23.13
C VAL A 117 3.76 -2.37 -22.84
N CYS A 118 4.15 -1.67 -21.78
CA CYS A 118 5.54 -1.34 -21.47
C CYS A 118 5.97 -1.69 -20.03
N ALA A 119 5.35 -2.67 -19.40
CA ALA A 119 5.73 -3.07 -18.06
C ALA A 119 6.98 -3.97 -18.05
N CYS A 120 7.82 -3.81 -17.04
CA CYS A 120 9.00 -4.66 -16.86
C CYS A 120 8.62 -5.96 -16.13
N PRO A 121 9.00 -7.14 -16.66
CA PRO A 121 8.80 -8.40 -15.96
C PRO A 121 9.50 -8.39 -14.60
N VAL A 122 8.81 -8.87 -13.57
CA VAL A 122 9.39 -9.15 -12.26
C VAL A 122 9.77 -10.62 -12.21
N ALA A 123 11.06 -10.89 -12.11
CA ALA A 123 11.55 -12.25 -11.94
C ALA A 123 11.29 -12.70 -10.48
N VAL A 124 10.22 -13.44 -10.27
CA VAL A 124 9.89 -14.01 -8.97
C VAL A 124 9.89 -15.53 -9.08
N SER A 125 10.81 -16.17 -8.36
CA SER A 125 10.85 -17.64 -8.33
C SER A 125 9.70 -18.20 -7.50
N GLY A 126 9.27 -19.43 -7.83
CA GLY A 126 8.28 -20.15 -7.02
C GLY A 126 8.72 -20.31 -5.56
N GLN A 127 10.02 -20.48 -5.32
CA GLN A 127 10.60 -20.54 -3.97
C GLN A 127 10.42 -19.21 -3.22
N THR A 128 10.62 -18.07 -3.88
CA THR A 128 10.39 -16.75 -3.28
C THR A 128 8.94 -16.57 -2.88
N ILE A 129 8.00 -16.93 -3.77
CA ILE A 129 6.56 -16.86 -3.49
C ILE A 129 6.22 -17.74 -2.28
N GLN A 130 6.69 -18.99 -2.26
CA GLN A 130 6.42 -19.93 -1.17
C GLN A 130 6.96 -19.42 0.16
N THR A 131 8.21 -18.92 0.19
CA THR A 131 8.84 -18.37 1.39
C THR A 131 8.05 -17.17 1.95
N HIS A 132 7.67 -16.21 1.10
CA HIS A 132 6.89 -15.06 1.54
C HIS A 132 5.45 -15.45 1.96
N LEU A 133 4.86 -16.45 1.32
CA LEU A 133 3.54 -16.96 1.70
C LEU A 133 3.56 -17.62 3.08
N GLU A 134 4.59 -18.38 3.41
CA GLU A 134 4.80 -18.97 4.74
C GLU A 134 4.99 -17.88 5.80
N GLN A 135 5.82 -16.87 5.51
CA GLN A 135 6.00 -15.71 6.38
C GLN A 135 4.70 -14.94 6.60
N LEU A 136 3.90 -14.73 5.54
CA LEU A 136 2.61 -14.09 5.64
C LEU A 136 1.67 -14.84 6.58
N ARG A 137 1.58 -16.16 6.42
CA ARG A 137 0.73 -17.02 7.27
C ARG A 137 1.18 -17.02 8.73
N LEU A 138 2.49 -16.93 8.99
CA LEU A 138 3.03 -16.83 10.35
C LEU A 138 2.74 -15.45 10.98
N CYS A 139 2.95 -14.38 10.24
CA CYS A 139 2.80 -13.02 10.75
C CYS A 139 1.31 -12.58 10.84
N TYR A 140 0.49 -13.05 9.90
CA TYR A 140 -0.89 -12.60 9.68
C TYR A 140 -1.83 -13.79 9.39
N PRO A 141 -1.98 -14.75 10.32
CA PRO A 141 -2.79 -15.97 10.11
C PRO A 141 -4.28 -15.68 9.89
N HIS A 142 -4.75 -14.50 10.24
CA HIS A 142 -6.14 -14.07 10.06
C HIS A 142 -6.45 -13.58 8.63
N ILE A 143 -5.45 -13.45 7.75
CA ILE A 143 -5.68 -13.11 6.35
C ILE A 143 -6.14 -14.38 5.62
N THR A 144 -7.44 -14.53 5.44
CA THR A 144 -8.07 -15.69 4.79
C THR A 144 -8.59 -15.38 3.38
N HIS A 145 -8.90 -14.12 3.11
CA HIS A 145 -9.37 -13.68 1.79
C HIS A 145 -8.24 -13.69 0.76
N GLN A 146 -8.41 -14.47 -0.30
CA GLN A 146 -7.38 -14.74 -1.29
C GLN A 146 -6.80 -13.47 -1.93
N TRP A 147 -7.65 -12.51 -2.32
CA TRP A 147 -7.16 -11.28 -2.93
C TRP A 147 -6.37 -10.38 -1.96
N VAL A 148 -6.75 -10.35 -0.67
CA VAL A 148 -6.02 -9.58 0.35
C VAL A 148 -4.67 -10.22 0.61
N MET A 149 -4.64 -11.56 0.71
CA MET A 149 -3.40 -12.32 0.82
C MET A 149 -2.49 -12.06 -0.37
N PHE A 150 -3.05 -12.06 -1.59
CA PHE A 150 -2.33 -11.85 -2.83
C PHE A 150 -1.74 -10.44 -2.94
N ASP A 151 -2.55 -9.39 -2.65
CA ASP A 151 -2.09 -8.00 -2.60
C ASP A 151 -0.95 -7.81 -1.58
N THR A 152 -1.12 -8.35 -0.38
CA THR A 152 -0.14 -8.24 0.71
C THR A 152 1.17 -8.96 0.37
N LEU A 153 1.08 -10.15 -0.21
CA LEU A 153 2.21 -10.94 -0.67
C LEU A 153 3.00 -10.24 -1.77
N LEU A 154 2.31 -9.78 -2.82
CA LEU A 154 2.95 -9.10 -3.95
C LEU A 154 3.59 -7.77 -3.54
N PHE A 155 2.92 -7.00 -2.68
CA PHE A 155 3.52 -5.80 -2.11
C PHE A 155 4.84 -6.11 -1.41
N SER A 156 4.86 -7.12 -0.53
CA SER A 156 6.07 -7.51 0.19
C SER A 156 7.20 -7.94 -0.77
N ILE A 157 6.91 -8.79 -1.74
CA ILE A 157 7.92 -9.26 -2.71
C ILE A 157 8.46 -8.10 -3.54
N CYS A 158 7.58 -7.34 -4.19
CA CYS A 158 7.99 -6.26 -5.08
C CYS A 158 8.67 -5.12 -4.33
N PHE A 159 8.20 -4.79 -3.14
CA PHE A 159 8.80 -3.76 -2.31
C PHE A 159 10.21 -4.17 -1.84
N ASN A 160 10.41 -5.38 -1.35
CA ASN A 160 11.73 -5.87 -0.94
C ASN A 160 12.73 -5.92 -2.10
N GLN A 161 12.29 -6.26 -3.31
CA GLN A 161 13.17 -6.28 -4.49
C GLN A 161 13.56 -4.88 -4.98
N ARG A 162 12.74 -3.86 -4.73
CA ARG A 162 12.86 -2.55 -5.40
C ARG A 162 13.08 -1.36 -4.48
N LYS A 163 12.89 -1.51 -3.17
CA LYS A 163 12.89 -0.39 -2.21
C LYS A 163 14.14 0.48 -2.28
N ASP A 164 15.31 -0.14 -2.38
CA ASP A 164 16.59 0.58 -2.35
C ASP A 164 16.81 1.38 -3.64
N ASP A 165 16.45 0.80 -4.78
CA ASP A 165 16.59 1.47 -6.08
C ASP A 165 15.49 2.49 -6.33
N TYR A 166 14.25 2.14 -6.02
CA TYR A 166 13.08 2.94 -6.34
C TYR A 166 13.02 4.23 -5.51
N PHE A 167 13.04 4.11 -4.18
CA PHE A 167 12.97 5.29 -3.31
C PHE A 167 14.23 6.15 -3.38
N LYS A 168 15.39 5.54 -3.56
CA LYS A 168 16.64 6.26 -3.80
C LYS A 168 16.58 7.08 -5.09
N LYS A 169 16.12 6.50 -6.19
CA LYS A 169 15.94 7.23 -7.46
C LYS A 169 14.96 8.40 -7.33
N GLN A 170 13.85 8.21 -6.59
CA GLN A 170 12.89 9.29 -6.35
C GLN A 170 13.51 10.39 -5.48
N ALA A 171 14.25 10.03 -4.43
CA ALA A 171 14.97 10.98 -3.60
C ALA A 171 16.03 11.75 -4.41
N GLU A 172 16.80 11.09 -5.25
CA GLU A 172 17.83 11.71 -6.10
C GLU A 172 17.26 12.73 -7.11
N LYS A 173 16.03 12.54 -7.58
CA LYS A 173 15.36 13.48 -8.49
C LYS A 173 15.15 14.86 -7.85
N ILE A 174 14.91 14.91 -6.55
CA ILE A 174 14.65 16.14 -5.79
C ILE A 174 15.81 16.56 -4.89
N ALA A 175 16.79 15.67 -4.67
CA ALA A 175 17.89 15.88 -3.71
C ALA A 175 19.01 16.81 -4.20
N LYS A 176 18.92 17.37 -5.41
CA LYS A 176 20.03 18.17 -6.01
C LYS A 176 20.59 19.26 -5.10
N HIS A 177 19.83 19.70 -4.09
CA HIS A 177 20.16 20.79 -3.19
C HIS A 177 19.93 20.48 -1.70
N HIS A 178 19.56 19.23 -1.34
CA HIS A 178 19.16 18.88 0.02
C HIS A 178 19.79 17.56 0.48
N PRO A 179 20.15 17.43 1.77
CA PRO A 179 20.61 16.17 2.32
C PRO A 179 19.54 15.08 2.21
N LEU A 180 19.92 13.88 1.77
CA LEU A 180 19.00 12.73 1.64
C LEU A 180 18.27 12.39 2.96
N GLU A 181 18.86 12.73 4.11
CA GLU A 181 18.28 12.54 5.44
C GLU A 181 17.03 13.38 5.72
N ASN A 182 16.77 14.42 4.90
CA ASN A 182 15.56 15.26 4.99
C ASN A 182 14.45 14.81 4.04
N ILE A 183 14.66 13.72 3.31
CA ILE A 183 13.73 13.24 2.29
C ILE A 183 12.96 12.05 2.83
N THR A 184 11.65 12.07 2.67
CA THR A 184 10.76 11.00 3.09
C THR A 184 9.74 10.70 2.01
N THR A 185 9.47 9.42 1.80
CA THR A 185 8.43 8.94 0.89
C THR A 185 7.24 8.42 1.69
N TYR A 186 6.04 8.82 1.28
CA TYR A 186 4.77 8.41 1.85
C TYR A 186 3.93 7.70 0.80
N HIS A 187 3.27 6.61 1.16
CA HIS A 187 2.17 6.06 0.38
C HIS A 187 0.94 6.96 0.57
N VAL A 188 0.35 7.44 -0.51
CA VAL A 188 -0.78 8.40 -0.46
C VAL A 188 -2.06 7.86 -1.08
N ALA A 189 -1.97 6.88 -1.98
CA ALA A 189 -3.12 6.16 -2.49
C ALA A 189 -2.75 4.72 -2.87
N ASN A 190 -3.78 3.86 -2.92
CA ASN A 190 -3.67 2.52 -3.46
C ASN A 190 -4.92 2.21 -4.27
N LYS A 191 -4.76 1.91 -5.56
CA LYS A 191 -5.82 1.56 -6.48
C LYS A 191 -5.67 0.09 -6.86
N ILE A 192 -6.71 -0.71 -6.61
CA ILE A 192 -6.64 -2.17 -6.77
C ILE A 192 -7.76 -2.64 -7.67
N PHE A 193 -7.41 -3.31 -8.76
CA PHE A 193 -8.33 -4.11 -9.56
C PHE A 193 -8.27 -5.55 -9.10
N ILE A 194 -9.45 -6.17 -8.92
CA ILE A 194 -9.58 -7.55 -8.45
C ILE A 194 -10.59 -8.26 -9.33
N HIS A 195 -10.12 -9.30 -10.03
CA HIS A 195 -11.01 -10.17 -10.78
C HIS A 195 -11.82 -11.07 -9.84
N GLN A 196 -13.05 -11.42 -10.22
CA GLN A 196 -13.99 -12.22 -9.43
C GLN A 196 -13.39 -13.53 -8.92
N ARG A 197 -12.54 -14.19 -9.68
CA ARG A 197 -11.86 -15.43 -9.25
C ARG A 197 -11.10 -15.30 -7.94
N LEU A 198 -10.45 -14.16 -7.71
CA LEU A 198 -9.72 -13.86 -6.47
C LEU A 198 -10.63 -13.52 -5.29
N ILE A 199 -11.87 -13.08 -5.59
CA ILE A 199 -12.89 -12.79 -4.58
C ILE A 199 -13.55 -14.08 -4.12
N THR A 200 -13.87 -14.97 -5.06
CA THR A 200 -14.58 -16.23 -4.78
C THR A 200 -13.68 -17.38 -4.34
N GLY A 201 -12.37 -17.17 -4.25
CA GLY A 201 -11.42 -18.20 -3.81
C GLY A 201 -11.12 -19.26 -4.86
N GLY A 202 -11.14 -18.91 -6.15
CA GLY A 202 -10.76 -19.83 -7.23
C GLY A 202 -9.32 -20.32 -7.11
N GLU A 203 -9.06 -21.52 -7.58
CA GLU A 203 -7.71 -22.08 -7.60
C GLU A 203 -6.77 -21.23 -8.45
N LEU A 204 -5.61 -20.90 -7.90
CA LEU A 204 -4.52 -20.19 -8.57
C LEU A 204 -3.29 -21.05 -8.63
N ASN A 205 -2.77 -21.22 -9.82
CA ASN A 205 -1.44 -21.79 -10.01
C ASN A 205 -0.39 -20.67 -10.09
N TYR A 206 0.22 -20.32 -8.99
CA TYR A 206 1.19 -19.23 -8.90
C TYR A 206 2.35 -19.34 -9.89
N SER A 207 2.70 -20.56 -10.35
CA SER A 207 3.77 -20.78 -11.33
C SER A 207 3.37 -20.39 -12.76
N HIS A 208 2.08 -20.25 -13.05
CA HIS A 208 1.57 -19.86 -14.37
C HIS A 208 1.22 -18.37 -14.46
N LEU A 209 1.34 -17.62 -13.35
CA LEU A 209 1.06 -16.20 -13.33
C LEU A 209 2.25 -15.40 -13.85
N GLN A 210 1.96 -14.39 -14.65
CA GLN A 210 2.93 -13.39 -15.07
C GLN A 210 2.83 -12.17 -14.16
N TYR A 211 3.97 -11.70 -13.66
CA TYR A 211 4.06 -10.51 -12.81
C TYR A 211 4.78 -9.41 -13.57
N LEU A 212 4.12 -8.27 -13.78
CA LEU A 212 4.67 -7.12 -14.46
C LEU A 212 4.64 -5.91 -13.52
N VAL A 213 5.70 -5.10 -13.56
CA VAL A 213 5.76 -3.85 -12.78
C VAL A 213 5.97 -2.68 -13.72
N GLU A 214 5.14 -1.67 -13.55
CA GLU A 214 5.21 -0.42 -14.29
C GLU A 214 5.47 0.73 -13.31
N ASP A 215 6.47 1.56 -13.61
CA ASP A 215 6.76 2.79 -12.87
C ASP A 215 6.39 3.99 -13.70
N LYS A 216 5.71 4.95 -13.09
CA LYS A 216 5.31 6.18 -13.75
C LYS A 216 5.57 7.38 -12.84
N ASP A 217 6.41 8.30 -13.29
CA ASP A 217 6.50 9.63 -12.69
C ASP A 217 5.30 10.45 -13.15
N ILE A 218 4.55 10.99 -12.19
CA ILE A 218 3.38 11.82 -12.46
C ILE A 218 3.78 13.30 -12.43
N TYR A 219 4.60 13.66 -11.43
CA TYR A 219 5.00 15.04 -11.19
C TYR A 219 6.33 15.08 -10.45
N ILE A 220 7.22 15.98 -10.86
CA ILE A 220 8.50 16.24 -10.21
C ILE A 220 8.69 17.74 -10.12
N ASP A 221 8.92 18.25 -8.91
CA ASP A 221 9.29 19.62 -8.61
C ASP A 221 10.59 19.64 -7.80
N LYS A 222 11.08 20.82 -7.46
CA LYS A 222 12.35 20.98 -6.71
C LYS A 222 12.32 20.32 -5.31
N ASP A 223 11.16 20.29 -4.65
CA ASP A 223 11.00 19.83 -3.26
C ASP A 223 10.11 18.58 -3.12
N SER A 224 9.53 18.08 -4.21
CA SER A 224 8.66 16.92 -4.19
C SER A 224 8.60 16.14 -5.51
N ALA A 225 8.39 14.83 -5.40
CA ALA A 225 8.09 13.96 -6.52
C ALA A 225 6.86 13.13 -6.21
N TYR A 226 5.92 13.08 -7.15
CA TYR A 226 4.75 12.20 -7.09
C TYR A 226 4.86 11.17 -8.20
N ASN A 227 4.77 9.92 -7.81
CA ASN A 227 4.94 8.79 -8.74
C ASN A 227 4.05 7.63 -8.36
N THR A 228 3.77 6.77 -9.32
CA THR A 228 3.01 5.55 -9.14
C THR A 228 3.85 4.36 -9.56
N PHE A 229 3.84 3.29 -8.77
CA PHE A 229 4.23 1.98 -9.28
C PHE A 229 3.03 1.04 -9.28
N THR A 230 2.92 0.26 -10.34
CA THR A 230 1.79 -0.64 -10.56
C THR A 230 2.29 -2.07 -10.72
N ILE A 231 1.73 -2.98 -9.94
CA ILE A 231 1.95 -4.41 -10.08
C ILE A 231 0.75 -4.98 -10.84
N HIS A 232 1.00 -5.62 -11.96
CA HIS A 232 0.00 -6.34 -12.73
C HIS A 232 0.25 -7.84 -12.60
N VAL A 233 -0.83 -8.60 -12.49
CA VAL A 233 -0.79 -10.05 -12.55
C VAL A 233 -1.69 -10.53 -13.65
N LEU A 234 -1.11 -11.29 -14.55
CA LEU A 234 -1.81 -11.84 -15.70
C LEU A 234 -1.88 -13.35 -15.61
N GLU A 235 -3.01 -13.90 -16.04
CA GLU A 235 -3.21 -15.31 -16.33
C GLU A 235 -3.76 -15.41 -17.76
N ASN A 236 -3.06 -16.15 -18.64
CA ASN A 236 -3.44 -16.27 -20.06
C ASN A 236 -3.66 -14.91 -20.76
N ASP A 237 -2.75 -13.96 -20.53
CA ASP A 237 -2.77 -12.60 -21.06
C ASP A 237 -3.94 -11.71 -20.55
N GLU A 238 -4.73 -12.18 -19.62
CA GLU A 238 -5.79 -11.41 -18.96
C GLU A 238 -5.29 -10.88 -17.59
N VAL A 239 -5.54 -9.60 -17.29
CA VAL A 239 -5.23 -9.02 -15.98
C VAL A 239 -6.25 -9.52 -14.96
N ILE A 240 -5.79 -10.38 -14.04
CA ILE A 240 -6.61 -10.89 -12.93
C ILE A 240 -6.48 -10.07 -11.65
N PHE A 241 -5.37 -9.33 -11.53
CA PHE A 241 -5.10 -8.44 -10.39
C PHE A 241 -4.21 -7.29 -10.83
N GLN A 242 -4.47 -6.11 -10.27
CA GLN A 242 -3.60 -4.95 -10.42
C GLN A 242 -3.58 -4.17 -9.11
N SER A 243 -2.40 -3.76 -8.66
CA SER A 243 -2.25 -2.87 -7.49
C SER A 243 -1.34 -1.71 -7.86
N SER A 244 -1.91 -0.51 -7.95
CA SER A 244 -1.18 0.74 -8.18
C SER A 244 -1.01 1.47 -6.86
N ILE A 245 0.22 1.80 -6.51
CA ILE A 245 0.57 2.49 -5.27
C ILE A 245 1.15 3.84 -5.63
N ASP A 246 0.47 4.87 -5.18
CA ASP A 246 0.90 6.25 -5.37
C ASP A 246 1.77 6.67 -4.20
N CYS A 247 2.93 7.26 -4.53
CA CYS A 247 3.93 7.71 -3.58
C CYS A 247 4.21 9.20 -3.73
N LEU A 248 4.27 9.88 -2.59
CA LEU A 248 4.75 11.25 -2.48
C LEU A 248 6.09 11.25 -1.77
N THR A 249 7.14 11.59 -2.50
CA THR A 249 8.48 11.84 -1.95
C THR A 249 8.66 13.34 -1.80
N ARG A 250 9.03 13.81 -0.62
CA ARG A 250 9.21 15.25 -0.37
C ARG A 250 10.34 15.54 0.60
N ILE A 251 10.86 16.75 0.48
CA ILE A 251 11.78 17.37 1.43
C ILE A 251 10.93 18.15 2.45
N TYR A 252 11.27 18.01 3.72
CA TYR A 252 10.72 18.84 4.76
C TYR A 252 11.78 19.82 5.24
N ASP A 253 11.62 21.09 4.85
CA ASP A 253 12.48 22.19 5.29
C ASP A 253 11.68 23.16 6.18
N ARG A 254 12.06 23.23 7.47
CA ARG A 254 11.43 24.13 8.44
C ARG A 254 11.74 25.61 8.22
N SER A 255 12.69 25.94 7.34
CA SER A 255 13.06 27.35 7.12
C SER A 255 11.95 28.17 6.42
N GLN A 256 10.87 27.53 5.97
CA GLN A 256 9.75 28.19 5.29
C GLN A 256 8.52 28.41 6.19
N GLU A 257 8.56 28.03 7.47
CA GLU A 257 7.45 28.21 8.43
C GLU A 257 7.67 29.42 9.38
N SER A 258 8.54 30.36 9.03
CA SER A 258 8.81 31.58 9.81
C SER A 258 8.08 32.81 9.25
#